data_2800086af3919f92d27ecc5dbee181e2
#
_entry.id   2800086af3919f92d27ecc5dbee181e2
#
_cell.length_a   1.000
_cell.length_b   1.000
_cell.length_c   1.000
_cell.angle_alpha   90.00
_cell.angle_beta   90.00
_cell.angle_gamma   90.00
#
_symmetry.space_group_name_H-M   'P 1'
#
loop_
_entity.id
_entity.type
_entity.pdbx_description
1 polymer ?
#
loop_
_entity_poly.entity_id
_entity_poly.type
_entity_poly.pdbx_seq_one_letter_code
_entity_poly.pdbx_strand_id
1 'polypeptide(L)'
;AMRALGATLVEHGDDFQAALGHAQVLAAAGGLHAMPSFAPELVLGVAVSALAFLREAPPLDTVFVPIGLGSGICAMLAARAALGLRTRIVGVVSAAAPAYARSLAAGHPVSVPATTRLADGLACSTPHPTALAAIAAGVERIVEVTDEEVAAAMRAFFHDTHNVAEGAAAAGLAAV
;
A
#
# COMPACT_ATOMS: atom_id res chain seq x y z
N ALA A 1 -19.69 4.56 8.72
CA ALA A 1 -19.92 3.25 8.07
C ALA A 1 -19.79 2.09 9.08
N MET A 2 -18.66 1.88 9.79
CA MET A 2 -18.41 0.74 10.68
C MET A 2 -19.48 0.59 11.78
N ARG A 3 -19.79 1.66 12.51
CA ARG A 3 -20.86 1.63 13.55
C ARG A 3 -22.25 1.31 12.98
N ALA A 4 -22.54 1.80 11.77
CA ALA A 4 -23.81 1.52 11.10
C ALA A 4 -23.96 0.05 10.66
N LEU A 5 -22.85 -0.67 10.54
CA LEU A 5 -22.80 -2.10 10.26
C LEU A 5 -22.75 -2.96 11.53
N GLY A 6 -22.93 -2.37 12.72
CA GLY A 6 -22.97 -3.07 14.00
C GLY A 6 -21.60 -3.30 14.64
N ALA A 7 -20.53 -2.75 14.08
CA ALA A 7 -19.19 -2.90 14.67
C ALA A 7 -19.03 -2.02 15.91
N THR A 8 -18.35 -2.54 16.94
CA THR A 8 -17.85 -1.75 18.06
C THR A 8 -16.57 -1.04 17.62
N LEU A 9 -16.63 0.28 17.46
CA LEU A 9 -15.49 1.08 17.06
C LEU A 9 -14.77 1.63 18.29
N VAL A 10 -13.49 1.30 18.42
CA VAL A 10 -12.57 1.86 19.42
C VAL A 10 -11.58 2.76 18.67
N GLU A 11 -11.58 4.04 19.01
CA GLU A 11 -10.64 5.02 18.47
C GLU A 11 -9.49 5.19 19.45
N HIS A 12 -8.23 5.06 18.99
CA HIS A 12 -7.06 5.16 19.84
C HIS A 12 -5.82 5.64 19.06
N GLY A 13 -5.08 6.56 19.71
CA GLY A 13 -3.82 7.10 19.16
C GLY A 13 -4.01 8.06 18.00
N ASP A 14 -2.91 8.65 17.58
CA ASP A 14 -2.87 9.69 16.53
C ASP A 14 -2.44 9.11 15.16
N ASP A 15 -2.02 7.84 15.12
CA ASP A 15 -1.60 7.16 13.91
C ASP A 15 -1.99 5.67 13.89
N PHE A 16 -1.75 5.05 12.73
CA PHE A 16 -2.04 3.63 12.51
C PHE A 16 -1.27 2.72 13.48
N GLN A 17 -0.03 3.03 13.83
CA GLN A 17 0.81 2.17 14.69
C GLN A 17 0.30 2.19 16.13
N ALA A 18 -0.11 3.33 16.64
CA ALA A 18 -0.72 3.45 17.96
C ALA A 18 -2.06 2.68 18.04
N ALA A 19 -2.90 2.82 17.03
CA ALA A 19 -4.16 2.08 16.93
C ALA A 19 -3.92 0.56 16.85
N LEU A 20 -2.95 0.11 16.04
CA LEU A 20 -2.59 -1.31 15.91
C LEU A 20 -2.09 -1.90 17.24
N GLY A 21 -1.18 -1.20 17.92
CA GLY A 21 -0.67 -1.64 19.24
C GLY A 21 -1.80 -1.78 20.26
N HIS A 22 -2.72 -0.83 20.32
CA HIS A 22 -3.88 -0.90 21.20
C HIS A 22 -4.82 -2.06 20.83
N ALA A 23 -5.08 -2.29 19.56
CA ALA A 23 -5.90 -3.40 19.10
C ALA A 23 -5.32 -4.76 19.52
N GLN A 24 -3.99 -4.92 19.46
CA GLN A 24 -3.31 -6.13 19.93
C GLN A 24 -3.49 -6.35 21.43
N VAL A 25 -3.40 -5.28 22.24
CA VAL A 25 -3.66 -5.35 23.71
C VAL A 25 -5.10 -5.76 23.98
N LEU A 26 -6.06 -5.15 23.29
CA LEU A 26 -7.48 -5.50 23.46
C LEU A 26 -7.76 -6.95 23.04
N ALA A 27 -7.18 -7.41 21.95
CA ALA A 27 -7.35 -8.78 21.48
C ALA A 27 -6.81 -9.79 22.50
N ALA A 28 -5.62 -9.54 23.02
CA ALA A 28 -5.01 -10.40 24.04
C ALA A 28 -5.82 -10.44 25.35
N ALA A 29 -6.28 -9.28 25.82
CA ALA A 29 -7.05 -9.17 27.06
C ALA A 29 -8.46 -9.78 26.94
N GLY A 30 -9.10 -9.65 25.77
CA GLY A 30 -10.44 -10.14 25.50
C GLY A 30 -10.53 -11.54 24.89
N GLY A 31 -9.40 -12.22 24.65
CA GLY A 31 -9.36 -13.52 23.96
C GLY A 31 -9.92 -13.43 22.52
N LEU A 32 -9.77 -12.25 21.87
CA LEU A 32 -10.27 -11.99 20.52
C LEU A 32 -9.27 -12.46 19.46
N HIS A 33 -9.77 -12.89 18.33
CA HIS A 33 -8.93 -13.14 17.17
C HIS A 33 -8.55 -11.82 16.50
N ALA A 34 -7.25 -11.48 16.51
CA ALA A 34 -6.75 -10.31 15.82
C ALA A 34 -6.51 -10.62 14.35
N MET A 35 -7.26 -9.95 13.46
CA MET A 35 -6.97 -10.00 12.03
C MET A 35 -5.75 -9.10 11.75
N PRO A 36 -4.64 -9.66 11.23
CA PRO A 36 -3.45 -8.86 10.97
C PRO A 36 -3.70 -7.90 9.80
N SER A 37 -3.11 -6.71 9.86
CA SER A 37 -3.15 -5.73 8.76
C SER A 37 -2.25 -6.10 7.58
N PHE A 38 -1.28 -6.99 7.81
CA PHE A 38 -0.46 -7.63 6.78
C PHE A 38 -0.26 -9.11 7.13
N ALA A 39 -0.58 -10.00 6.20
CA ALA A 39 -0.37 -11.44 6.34
C ALA A 39 -0.23 -12.08 4.95
N PRO A 40 0.44 -13.25 4.83
CA PRO A 40 0.53 -13.99 3.58
C PRO A 40 -0.83 -14.27 2.95
N GLU A 41 -1.83 -14.60 3.75
CA GLU A 41 -3.20 -14.89 3.30
C GLU A 41 -3.86 -13.66 2.67
N LEU A 42 -3.63 -12.47 3.22
CA LEU A 42 -4.08 -11.21 2.62
C LEU A 42 -3.38 -10.93 1.30
N VAL A 43 -2.09 -11.20 1.20
CA VAL A 43 -1.34 -11.06 -0.05
C VAL A 43 -1.89 -12.00 -1.11
N LEU A 44 -2.21 -13.26 -0.76
CA LEU A 44 -2.83 -14.21 -1.68
C LEU A 44 -4.21 -13.73 -2.15
N GLY A 45 -5.04 -13.20 -1.25
CA GLY A 45 -6.34 -12.62 -1.60
C GLY A 45 -6.21 -11.45 -2.58
N VAL A 46 -5.29 -10.53 -2.32
CA VAL A 46 -5.02 -9.37 -3.21
C VAL A 46 -4.39 -9.81 -4.54
N ALA A 47 -3.62 -10.92 -4.55
CA ALA A 47 -3.00 -11.43 -5.77
C ALA A 47 -4.02 -11.88 -6.84
N VAL A 48 -5.26 -12.17 -6.46
CA VAL A 48 -6.33 -12.51 -7.42
C VAL A 48 -6.56 -11.35 -8.39
N SER A 49 -6.68 -10.11 -7.89
CA SER A 49 -6.85 -8.92 -8.73
C SER A 49 -5.57 -8.60 -9.53
N ALA A 50 -4.39 -8.79 -8.95
CA ALA A 50 -3.12 -8.60 -9.65
C ALA A 50 -2.95 -9.61 -10.81
N LEU A 51 -3.34 -10.87 -10.60
CA LEU A 51 -3.35 -11.91 -11.64
C LEU A 51 -4.34 -11.57 -12.77
N ALA A 52 -5.57 -11.14 -12.44
CA ALA A 52 -6.55 -10.74 -13.43
C ALA A 52 -6.02 -9.56 -14.26
N PHE A 53 -5.51 -8.52 -13.60
CA PHE A 53 -4.93 -7.37 -14.26
C PHE A 53 -3.80 -7.75 -15.24
N LEU A 54 -2.80 -8.53 -14.78
CA LEU A 54 -1.65 -8.91 -15.61
C LEU A 54 -2.00 -9.88 -16.76
N ARG A 55 -3.11 -10.63 -16.64
CA ARG A 55 -3.59 -11.52 -17.72
C ARG A 55 -4.40 -10.79 -18.77
N GLU A 56 -5.17 -9.78 -18.37
CA GLU A 56 -6.09 -9.05 -19.25
C GLU A 56 -5.42 -7.83 -19.90
N ALA A 57 -4.43 -7.25 -19.25
CA ALA A 57 -3.68 -6.12 -19.82
C ALA A 57 -2.84 -6.56 -21.03
N PRO A 58 -2.63 -5.67 -22.02
CA PRO A 58 -1.62 -5.89 -23.04
C PRO A 58 -0.24 -6.04 -22.39
N PRO A 59 0.78 -6.52 -23.14
CA PRO A 59 2.14 -6.57 -22.59
C PRO A 59 2.58 -5.21 -22.03
N LEU A 60 2.93 -5.19 -20.74
CA LEU A 60 3.33 -3.97 -20.03
C LEU A 60 4.83 -4.02 -19.73
N ASP A 61 5.54 -2.95 -20.05
CA ASP A 61 6.95 -2.78 -19.67
C ASP A 61 7.09 -2.44 -18.20
N THR A 62 6.23 -1.59 -17.67
CA THR A 62 6.31 -1.10 -16.29
C THR A 62 4.91 -0.96 -15.68
N VAL A 63 4.80 -1.30 -14.40
CA VAL A 63 3.60 -1.06 -13.57
C VAL A 63 4.00 -0.27 -12.34
N PHE A 64 3.31 0.83 -12.09
CA PHE A 64 3.46 1.66 -10.89
C PHE A 64 2.47 1.20 -9.83
N VAL A 65 2.97 0.82 -8.66
CA VAL A 65 2.14 0.21 -7.61
C VAL A 65 2.26 1.01 -6.32
N PRO A 66 1.17 1.62 -5.84
CA PRO A 66 1.17 2.32 -4.56
C PRO A 66 1.49 1.38 -3.38
N ILE A 67 2.26 1.88 -2.41
CA ILE A 67 2.68 1.14 -1.24
C ILE A 67 2.13 1.80 0.02
N GLY A 68 1.13 1.17 0.66
CA GLY A 68 0.74 1.43 2.03
C GLY A 68 1.48 0.47 2.97
N LEU A 69 0.82 -0.59 3.47
CA LEU A 69 1.47 -1.65 4.26
C LEU A 69 2.20 -2.69 3.41
N GLY A 70 2.04 -2.65 2.08
CA GLY A 70 2.80 -3.46 1.15
C GLY A 70 2.08 -4.70 0.61
N SER A 71 0.83 -5.01 1.01
CA SER A 71 0.10 -6.18 0.50
C SER A 71 -0.13 -6.12 -1.01
N GLY A 72 -0.51 -4.94 -1.55
CA GLY A 72 -0.76 -4.75 -2.98
C GLY A 72 0.48 -4.99 -3.84
N ILE A 73 1.61 -4.39 -3.47
CA ILE A 73 2.85 -4.57 -4.25
C ILE A 73 3.42 -5.99 -4.11
N CYS A 74 3.33 -6.60 -2.92
CA CYS A 74 3.71 -8.01 -2.75
C CYS A 74 2.86 -8.94 -3.61
N ALA A 75 1.56 -8.68 -3.70
CA ALA A 75 0.64 -9.41 -4.56
C ALA A 75 0.99 -9.25 -6.05
N MET A 76 1.31 -8.03 -6.49
CA MET A 76 1.75 -7.77 -7.87
C MET A 76 3.06 -8.47 -8.20
N LEU A 77 4.03 -8.46 -7.29
CA LEU A 77 5.30 -9.18 -7.44
C LEU A 77 5.07 -10.70 -7.54
N ALA A 78 4.21 -11.26 -6.68
CA ALA A 78 3.86 -12.67 -6.71
C ALA A 78 3.15 -13.07 -8.01
N ALA A 79 2.17 -12.27 -8.44
CA ALA A 79 1.43 -12.51 -9.68
C ALA A 79 2.34 -12.44 -10.92
N ARG A 80 3.21 -11.42 -10.98
CA ARG A 80 4.23 -11.30 -12.04
C ARG A 80 5.13 -12.54 -12.10
N ALA A 81 5.63 -13.00 -10.95
CA ALA A 81 6.48 -14.18 -10.87
C ALA A 81 5.76 -15.46 -11.29
N ALA A 82 4.51 -15.65 -10.83
CA ALA A 82 3.69 -16.81 -11.19
C ALA A 82 3.37 -16.88 -12.69
N LEU A 83 3.27 -15.73 -13.36
CA LEU A 83 3.04 -15.64 -14.80
C LEU A 83 4.34 -15.63 -15.64
N GLY A 84 5.51 -15.64 -15.00
CA GLY A 84 6.80 -15.58 -15.69
C GLY A 84 7.06 -14.29 -16.47
N LEU A 85 6.40 -13.18 -16.09
CA LEU A 85 6.49 -11.92 -16.80
C LEU A 85 7.76 -11.14 -16.44
N ARG A 86 8.25 -10.32 -17.40
CA ARG A 86 9.40 -9.44 -17.23
C ARG A 86 9.02 -7.99 -16.93
N THR A 87 7.76 -7.73 -16.73
CA THR A 87 7.21 -6.40 -16.37
C THR A 87 7.94 -5.83 -15.16
N ARG A 88 8.47 -4.63 -15.29
CA ARG A 88 9.12 -3.91 -14.19
C ARG A 88 8.05 -3.41 -13.22
N ILE A 89 8.32 -3.54 -11.94
CA ILE A 89 7.43 -3.04 -10.89
C ILE A 89 8.14 -1.89 -10.18
N VAL A 90 7.52 -0.72 -10.23
CA VAL A 90 7.95 0.49 -9.54
C VAL A 90 7.00 0.73 -8.39
N GLY A 91 7.54 0.77 -7.16
CA GLY A 91 6.76 1.13 -5.99
C GLY A 91 6.54 2.64 -5.92
N VAL A 92 5.38 3.06 -5.43
CA VAL A 92 5.06 4.48 -5.25
C VAL A 92 4.67 4.73 -3.80
N VAL A 93 5.31 5.71 -3.16
CA VAL A 93 4.99 6.16 -1.80
C VAL A 93 4.70 7.65 -1.79
N SER A 94 3.98 8.12 -0.78
CA SER A 94 3.88 9.57 -0.55
C SER A 94 5.22 10.11 -0.05
N ALA A 95 5.64 11.25 -0.59
CA ALA A 95 6.80 12.00 -0.09
C ALA A 95 6.62 12.42 1.39
N ALA A 96 5.36 12.53 1.85
CA ALA A 96 5.00 12.80 3.24
C ALA A 96 4.86 11.51 4.09
N ALA A 97 5.11 10.30 3.51
CA ALA A 97 5.15 9.01 4.21
C ALA A 97 6.18 8.07 3.55
N PRO A 98 7.48 8.45 3.48
CA PRO A 98 8.49 7.78 2.66
C PRO A 98 9.15 6.58 3.36
N ALA A 99 8.53 5.97 4.38
CA ALA A 99 9.17 4.95 5.21
C ALA A 99 9.72 3.75 4.40
N TYR A 100 8.99 3.27 3.39
CA TYR A 100 9.48 2.19 2.52
C TYR A 100 10.64 2.62 1.62
N ALA A 101 10.62 3.84 1.07
CA ALA A 101 11.72 4.35 0.26
C ALA A 101 13.00 4.50 1.10
N ARG A 102 12.88 5.06 2.31
CA ARG A 102 14.01 5.22 3.25
C ARG A 102 14.54 3.86 3.72
N SER A 103 13.65 2.91 3.99
CA SER A 103 14.04 1.56 4.42
C SER A 103 14.76 0.79 3.32
N LEU A 104 14.30 0.90 2.07
CA LEU A 104 14.95 0.28 0.92
C LEU A 104 16.38 0.83 0.73
N ALA A 105 16.53 2.15 0.81
CA ALA A 105 17.83 2.81 0.69
C ALA A 105 18.78 2.46 1.85
N ALA A 106 18.26 2.29 3.06
CA ALA A 106 19.05 1.93 4.24
C ALA A 106 19.38 0.44 4.34
N GLY A 107 18.65 -0.44 3.63
CA GLY A 107 18.76 -1.89 3.74
C GLY A 107 18.17 -2.49 5.04
N HIS A 108 17.48 -1.70 5.83
CA HIS A 108 16.79 -2.13 7.07
C HIS A 108 15.54 -1.28 7.30
N PRO A 109 14.59 -1.73 8.14
CA PRO A 109 13.41 -0.94 8.47
C PRO A 109 13.77 0.41 9.11
N VAL A 110 13.21 1.49 8.56
CA VAL A 110 13.34 2.87 9.06
C VAL A 110 11.93 3.41 9.26
N SER A 111 11.63 3.86 10.48
CA SER A 111 10.37 4.53 10.79
C SER A 111 10.47 6.01 10.48
N VAL A 112 9.45 6.54 9.80
CA VAL A 112 9.33 7.97 9.45
C VAL A 112 7.90 8.41 9.72
N PRO A 113 7.66 9.59 10.31
CA PRO A 113 6.31 10.09 10.47
C PRO A 113 5.55 10.13 9.14
N ALA A 114 4.29 9.70 9.15
CA ALA A 114 3.41 9.78 7.99
C ALA A 114 2.49 11.00 8.15
N THR A 115 2.64 11.98 7.27
CA THR A 115 1.96 13.28 7.36
C THR A 115 1.15 13.63 6.10
N THR A 116 1.02 12.70 5.14
CA THR A 116 0.16 12.89 3.97
C THR A 116 -1.28 13.11 4.40
N ARG A 117 -1.96 14.04 3.74
CA ARG A 117 -3.35 14.39 4.01
C ARG A 117 -4.31 13.90 2.92
N LEU A 118 -3.77 13.57 1.76
CA LEU A 118 -4.57 13.19 0.60
C LEU A 118 -4.47 11.71 0.27
N ALA A 119 -3.28 11.13 0.46
CA ALA A 119 -3.03 9.72 0.17
C ALA A 119 -3.03 8.87 1.47
N ASP A 120 -4.14 8.89 2.20
CA ASP A 120 -4.34 8.20 3.48
C ASP A 120 -3.94 6.71 3.42
N GLY A 121 -4.32 6.01 2.36
CA GLY A 121 -3.94 4.61 2.15
C GLY A 121 -2.43 4.37 1.99
N LEU A 122 -1.61 5.42 1.83
CA LEU A 122 -0.14 5.36 1.81
C LEU A 122 0.51 5.83 3.12
N ALA A 123 -0.28 6.22 4.13
CA ALA A 123 0.21 6.76 5.39
C ALA A 123 0.82 5.68 6.29
N CYS A 124 1.91 5.08 5.84
CA CYS A 124 2.65 4.05 6.55
C CYS A 124 3.91 4.66 7.17
N SER A 125 3.99 4.69 8.51
CA SER A 125 5.14 5.22 9.24
C SER A 125 6.23 4.19 9.48
N THR A 126 5.89 2.88 9.47
CA THR A 126 6.85 1.79 9.74
C THR A 126 6.58 0.61 8.80
N PRO A 127 7.54 0.25 7.94
CA PRO A 127 7.40 -0.87 7.02
C PRO A 127 7.24 -2.21 7.73
N HIS A 128 6.38 -3.07 7.20
CA HIS A 128 6.31 -4.46 7.66
C HIS A 128 7.55 -5.23 7.16
N PRO A 129 8.30 -5.92 8.02
CA PRO A 129 9.58 -6.55 7.64
C PRO A 129 9.47 -7.52 6.46
N THR A 130 8.44 -8.38 6.45
CA THR A 130 8.20 -9.34 5.36
C THR A 130 7.89 -8.63 4.04
N ALA A 131 7.09 -7.55 4.08
CA ALA A 131 6.79 -6.77 2.88
C ALA A 131 8.05 -6.07 2.37
N LEU A 132 8.85 -5.47 3.26
CA LEU A 132 10.10 -4.81 2.89
C LEU A 132 11.07 -5.79 2.21
N ALA A 133 11.22 -7.01 2.74
CA ALA A 133 12.07 -8.03 2.14
C ALA A 133 11.61 -8.42 0.72
N ALA A 134 10.30 -8.62 0.51
CA ALA A 134 9.76 -8.94 -0.79
C ALA A 134 9.90 -7.76 -1.78
N ILE A 135 9.68 -6.53 -1.33
CA ILE A 135 9.85 -5.31 -2.11
C ILE A 135 11.33 -5.17 -2.52
N ALA A 136 12.27 -5.29 -1.59
CA ALA A 136 13.70 -5.20 -1.86
C ALA A 136 14.19 -6.23 -2.89
N ALA A 137 13.58 -7.42 -2.90
CA ALA A 137 13.94 -8.47 -3.84
C ALA A 137 13.30 -8.32 -5.23
N GLY A 138 12.20 -7.57 -5.35
CA GLY A 138 11.35 -7.65 -6.53
C GLY A 138 11.05 -6.36 -7.27
N VAL A 139 11.16 -5.18 -6.65
CA VAL A 139 10.92 -3.89 -7.30
C VAL A 139 12.17 -3.39 -8.03
N GLU A 140 11.96 -2.61 -9.08
CA GLU A 140 13.05 -1.91 -9.75
C GLU A 140 13.53 -0.71 -8.92
N ARG A 141 12.58 0.07 -8.41
CA ARG A 141 12.82 1.25 -7.56
C ARG A 141 11.54 1.64 -6.83
N ILE A 142 11.65 2.59 -5.91
CA ILE A 142 10.52 3.31 -5.30
C ILE A 142 10.59 4.79 -5.70
N VAL A 143 9.44 5.36 -6.05
CA VAL A 143 9.25 6.77 -6.39
C VAL A 143 8.44 7.42 -5.29
N GLU A 144 8.82 8.63 -4.90
CA GLU A 144 8.09 9.48 -3.96
C GLU A 144 7.24 10.48 -4.75
N VAL A 145 5.95 10.61 -4.41
CA VAL A 145 5.02 11.58 -5.00
C VAL A 145 4.47 12.51 -3.92
N THR A 146 4.29 13.78 -4.27
CA THR A 146 3.72 14.80 -3.36
C THR A 146 2.19 14.75 -3.35
N ASP A 147 1.56 15.36 -2.33
CA ASP A 147 0.10 15.49 -2.28
C ASP A 147 -0.44 16.35 -3.43
N GLU A 148 0.35 17.31 -3.95
CA GLU A 148 0.00 18.13 -5.12
C GLU A 148 -0.05 17.30 -6.42
N GLU A 149 0.94 16.44 -6.64
CA GLU A 149 0.98 15.51 -7.78
C GLU A 149 -0.17 14.49 -7.70
N VAL A 150 -0.45 13.96 -6.50
CA VAL A 150 -1.59 13.08 -6.27
C VAL A 150 -2.90 13.80 -6.57
N ALA A 151 -3.08 15.05 -6.13
CA ALA A 151 -4.28 15.84 -6.42
C ALA A 151 -4.45 16.11 -7.93
N ALA A 152 -3.35 16.33 -8.65
CA ALA A 152 -3.37 16.47 -10.11
C ALA A 152 -3.80 15.15 -10.78
N ALA A 153 -3.27 14.03 -10.33
CA ALA A 153 -3.63 12.70 -10.85
C ALA A 153 -5.10 12.35 -10.56
N MET A 154 -5.63 12.69 -9.38
CA MET A 154 -7.07 12.51 -9.07
C MET A 154 -7.96 13.29 -10.04
N ARG A 155 -7.58 14.54 -10.36
CA ARG A 155 -8.31 15.36 -11.34
C ARG A 155 -8.24 14.76 -12.74
N ALA A 156 -7.08 14.27 -13.17
CA ALA A 156 -6.90 13.61 -14.46
C ALA A 156 -7.77 12.34 -14.55
N PHE A 157 -7.78 11.48 -13.53
CA PHE A 157 -8.68 10.32 -13.48
C PHE A 157 -10.14 10.71 -13.69
N PHE A 158 -10.61 11.71 -12.97
CA PHE A 158 -12.01 12.15 -13.10
C PHE A 158 -12.30 12.75 -14.47
N HIS A 159 -11.42 13.63 -14.96
CA HIS A 159 -11.62 14.33 -16.21
C HIS A 159 -11.57 13.38 -17.43
N ASP A 160 -10.58 12.47 -17.46
CA ASP A 160 -10.29 11.69 -18.66
C ASP A 160 -10.99 10.34 -18.68
N THR A 161 -11.32 9.78 -17.51
CA THR A 161 -11.94 8.45 -17.40
C THR A 161 -13.31 8.45 -16.72
N HIS A 162 -13.73 9.60 -16.16
CA HIS A 162 -14.94 9.76 -15.35
C HIS A 162 -14.99 8.83 -14.12
N ASN A 163 -13.84 8.36 -13.66
CA ASN A 163 -13.70 7.58 -12.43
C ASN A 163 -13.26 8.47 -11.26
N VAL A 164 -13.83 8.23 -10.09
CA VAL A 164 -13.39 8.85 -8.84
C VAL A 164 -12.37 7.94 -8.20
N ALA A 165 -11.11 8.35 -8.20
CA ALA A 165 -10.03 7.66 -7.50
C ALA A 165 -9.73 8.38 -6.18
N GLU A 166 -9.50 7.62 -5.10
CA GLU A 166 -8.92 8.17 -3.87
C GLU A 166 -7.43 8.49 -4.07
N GLY A 167 -6.85 9.27 -3.15
CA GLY A 167 -5.46 9.71 -3.27
C GLY A 167 -4.45 8.56 -3.37
N ALA A 168 -4.63 7.50 -2.58
CA ALA A 168 -3.74 6.35 -2.63
C ALA A 168 -3.80 5.62 -3.99
N ALA A 169 -5.00 5.49 -4.58
CA ALA A 169 -5.17 4.89 -5.90
C ALA A 169 -4.58 5.77 -7.01
N ALA A 170 -4.74 7.10 -6.90
CA ALA A 170 -4.23 8.05 -7.87
C ALA A 170 -2.70 8.19 -7.85
N ALA A 171 -2.04 7.81 -6.76
CA ALA A 171 -0.59 7.93 -6.61
C ALA A 171 0.19 7.17 -7.70
N GLY A 172 -0.35 6.05 -8.21
CA GLY A 172 0.25 5.33 -9.32
C GLY A 172 0.34 6.16 -10.59
N LEU A 173 -0.69 6.95 -10.91
CA LEU A 173 -0.69 7.88 -12.04
C LEU A 173 0.20 9.10 -11.78
N ALA A 174 0.27 9.57 -10.53
CA ALA A 174 1.13 10.69 -10.16
C ALA A 174 2.63 10.40 -10.36
N ALA A 175 3.01 9.11 -10.43
CA ALA A 175 4.40 8.67 -10.59
C ALA A 175 4.82 8.45 -12.06
N VAL A 176 3.90 8.61 -13.02
CA VAL A 176 4.15 8.48 -14.46
C VAL A 176 4.63 9.80 -15.05
#